data_97780224a2a3d2a118b8b8778c3dac3d
#
_entry.id   97780224a2a3d2a118b8b8778c3dac3d
#
_cell.length_a   1.000
_cell.length_b   1.000
_cell.length_c   1.000
_cell.angle_alpha   90.00
_cell.angle_beta   90.00
_cell.angle_gamma   90.00
#
_symmetry.space_group_name_H-M   'P 1'
#
loop_
_entity.id
_entity.type
_entity.pdbx_description
1 polymer ?
#
loop_
_entity_poly.entity_id
_entity_poly.type
_entity_poly.pdbx_seq_one_letter_code
_entity_poly.pdbx_strand_id
1 'polypeptide(L)'
;MKSIIQLNKNYCYICREQTGYIVERRGLEEHHIFGGPNRKLSEKYGLKVYLCPEHHQFGPDAVHKNPNYGNDYYLKQIGQQAFTERYPDLDFRAIFGKSFI
;
A
#
# COMPACT_ATOMS: atom_id res chain seq x y z
N MET A 1 1.66 5.45 12.90
CA MET A 1 0.27 5.73 12.46
C MET A 1 -0.39 4.44 12.01
N LYS A 2 -1.65 4.25 12.33
CA LYS A 2 -2.40 3.12 11.78
C LYS A 2 -2.68 3.34 10.29
N SER A 3 -2.87 2.24 9.54
CA SER A 3 -3.27 2.34 8.15
C SER A 3 -4.63 3.04 8.03
N ILE A 4 -4.74 3.98 7.10
CA ILE A 4 -6.03 4.57 6.73
C ILE A 4 -6.71 3.78 5.61
N ILE A 5 -6.02 2.75 5.07
CA ILE A 5 -6.50 1.95 3.94
C ILE A 5 -7.02 0.60 4.42
N GLN A 6 -6.28 -0.04 5.31
CA GLN A 6 -6.60 -1.39 5.80
C GLN A 6 -6.68 -1.36 7.32
N LEU A 7 -7.91 -1.37 7.86
CA LEU A 7 -8.12 -1.31 9.31
C LEU A 7 -7.86 -2.66 9.98
N ASN A 8 -8.23 -3.75 9.33
CA ASN A 8 -7.98 -5.10 9.83
C ASN A 8 -6.72 -5.65 9.19
N LYS A 9 -5.68 -5.87 9.99
CA LYS A 9 -4.36 -6.31 9.53
C LYS A 9 -4.17 -7.83 9.54
N ASN A 10 -5.25 -8.59 9.57
CA ASN A 10 -5.20 -10.04 9.69
C ASN A 10 -5.33 -10.77 8.34
N TYR A 11 -5.33 -10.05 7.23
CA TYR A 11 -5.41 -10.63 5.89
C TYR A 11 -4.50 -9.88 4.92
N CYS A 12 -4.12 -10.56 3.84
CA CYS A 12 -3.32 -9.92 2.78
C CYS A 12 -4.21 -9.04 1.91
N TYR A 13 -3.88 -7.76 1.81
CA TYR A 13 -4.67 -6.80 1.04
C TYR A 13 -4.78 -7.21 -0.44
N ILE A 14 -3.67 -7.64 -1.06
CA ILE A 14 -3.66 -8.03 -2.47
C ILE A 14 -4.45 -9.33 -2.70
N CYS A 15 -4.29 -10.32 -1.81
CA CYS A 15 -5.10 -11.55 -1.93
C CYS A 15 -6.59 -11.23 -1.91
N ARG A 16 -7.02 -10.34 -1.02
CA ARG A 16 -8.42 -9.92 -0.95
C ARG A 16 -8.85 -9.22 -2.23
N GLU A 17 -8.01 -8.34 -2.78
CA GLU A 17 -8.33 -7.64 -4.03
C GLU A 17 -8.45 -8.59 -5.22
N GLN A 18 -7.61 -9.62 -5.26
CA GLN A 18 -7.61 -10.59 -6.36
C GLN A 18 -8.77 -11.58 -6.27
N THR A 19 -9.13 -12.02 -5.06
CA THR A 19 -10.12 -13.08 -4.87
C THR A 19 -11.49 -12.59 -4.47
N GLY A 20 -11.59 -11.40 -3.91
CA GLY A 20 -12.82 -10.88 -3.33
C GLY A 20 -13.14 -11.42 -1.94
N TYR A 21 -12.29 -12.28 -1.37
CA TYR A 21 -12.49 -12.88 -0.07
C TYR A 21 -11.45 -12.43 0.94
N ILE A 22 -11.87 -12.29 2.20
CA ILE A 22 -10.97 -12.08 3.33
C ILE A 22 -10.64 -13.44 3.91
N VAL A 23 -9.35 -13.82 3.85
CA VAL A 23 -8.84 -15.04 4.46
C VAL A 23 -7.82 -14.63 5.52
N GLU A 24 -8.17 -14.83 6.78
CA GLU A 24 -7.26 -14.51 7.87
C GLU A 24 -6.05 -15.44 7.84
N ARG A 25 -4.86 -14.87 8.07
CA ARG A 25 -3.63 -15.63 8.12
C ARG A 25 -2.58 -14.92 8.97
N ARG A 26 -1.60 -15.70 9.42
CA ARG A 26 -0.43 -15.19 10.14
C ARG A 26 0.70 -14.91 9.14
N GLY A 27 1.76 -14.28 9.64
CA GLY A 27 2.96 -14.04 8.83
C GLY A 27 2.81 -12.93 7.83
N LEU A 28 1.83 -12.05 8.00
CA LEU A 28 1.67 -10.87 7.15
C LEU A 28 2.72 -9.83 7.50
N GLU A 29 3.19 -9.13 6.47
CA GLU A 29 4.22 -8.11 6.60
C GLU A 29 3.65 -6.73 6.32
N GLU A 30 4.02 -5.76 7.15
CA GLU A 30 3.62 -4.37 6.94
C GLU A 30 4.38 -3.81 5.74
N HIS A 31 3.63 -3.27 4.78
CA HIS A 31 4.20 -2.68 3.58
C HIS A 31 3.86 -1.20 3.50
N HIS A 32 4.87 -0.34 3.53
CA HIS A 32 4.71 1.08 3.27
C HIS A 32 4.58 1.27 1.76
N ILE A 33 3.44 1.81 1.32
CA ILE A 33 3.11 1.90 -0.11
C ILE A 33 4.13 2.77 -0.86
N PHE A 34 4.54 3.88 -0.25
CA PHE A 34 5.57 4.75 -0.82
C PHE A 34 6.86 4.52 -0.05
N GLY A 35 7.85 3.95 -0.74
CA GLY A 35 9.10 3.55 -0.12
C GLY A 35 10.23 4.54 -0.35
N GLY A 36 11.46 4.10 -0.08
CA GLY A 36 12.65 4.92 -0.27
C GLY A 36 12.57 6.22 0.51
N PRO A 37 12.82 7.37 -0.15
CA PRO A 37 12.77 8.67 0.54
C PRO A 37 11.38 9.04 1.06
N ASN A 38 10.33 8.39 0.57
CA ASN A 38 8.96 8.69 0.96
C ASN A 38 8.41 7.74 2.04
N ARG A 39 9.24 6.81 2.55
CA ARG A 39 8.78 5.83 3.54
C ARG A 39 8.27 6.50 4.81
N LYS A 40 8.96 7.52 5.30
CA LYS A 40 8.52 8.26 6.49
C LYS A 40 7.20 8.97 6.27
N LEU A 41 6.97 9.49 5.06
CA LEU A 41 5.71 10.13 4.71
C LEU A 41 4.59 9.10 4.64
N SER A 42 4.87 7.93 4.07
CA SER A 42 3.91 6.83 4.01
C SER A 42 3.48 6.42 5.43
N GLU A 43 4.42 6.31 6.36
CA GLU A 43 4.13 6.03 7.77
C GLU A 43 3.33 7.17 8.41
N LYS A 44 3.74 8.40 8.19
CA LYS A 44 3.11 9.59 8.78
C LYS A 44 1.64 9.70 8.41
N TYR A 45 1.30 9.38 7.18
CA TYR A 45 -0.06 9.55 6.67
C TYR A 45 -0.87 8.23 6.65
N GLY A 46 -0.31 7.15 7.16
CA GLY A 46 -1.01 5.87 7.25
C GLY A 46 -1.20 5.17 5.91
N LEU A 47 -0.29 5.41 4.95
CA LEU A 47 -0.35 4.82 3.61
C LEU A 47 0.43 3.52 3.60
N LYS A 48 -0.15 2.49 4.20
CA LYS A 48 0.44 1.18 4.32
C LYS A 48 -0.63 0.09 4.34
N VAL A 49 -0.25 -1.09 3.91
CA VAL A 49 -1.11 -2.27 3.90
C VAL A 49 -0.33 -3.46 4.44
N TYR A 50 -1.02 -4.58 4.65
CA TYR A 50 -0.40 -5.81 5.13
C TYR A 50 -0.48 -6.85 4.01
N LEU A 51 0.66 -7.45 3.70
CA LEU A 51 0.80 -8.36 2.56
C LEU A 51 1.39 -9.69 3.00
N CYS A 52 0.97 -10.76 2.35
CA CYS A 52 1.62 -12.06 2.51
C CYS A 52 3.03 -12.01 1.87
N PRO A 53 3.96 -12.88 2.34
CA PRO A 53 5.32 -12.87 1.80
C PRO A 53 5.39 -13.00 0.29
N GLU A 54 4.50 -13.77 -0.32
CA GLU A 54 4.47 -13.99 -1.77
C GLU A 54 4.15 -12.70 -2.53
N HIS A 55 3.18 -11.91 -2.05
CA HIS A 55 2.84 -10.64 -2.68
C HIS A 55 3.77 -9.50 -2.30
N HIS A 56 4.45 -9.62 -1.16
CA HIS A 56 5.36 -8.60 -0.68
C HIS A 56 6.75 -8.74 -1.32
N GLN A 57 7.36 -9.95 -1.29
CA GLN A 57 8.76 -10.13 -1.65
C GLN A 57 9.05 -11.29 -2.62
N PHE A 58 8.38 -12.43 -2.48
CA PHE A 58 8.89 -13.68 -3.08
C PHE A 58 8.19 -14.15 -4.35
N GLY A 59 6.91 -13.83 -4.53
CA GLY A 59 6.16 -14.24 -5.72
C GLY A 59 6.53 -13.45 -6.96
N PRO A 60 6.14 -13.94 -8.15
CA PRO A 60 6.48 -13.26 -9.40
C PRO A 60 5.82 -11.88 -9.54
N ASP A 61 4.67 -11.67 -8.91
CA ASP A 61 3.97 -10.39 -8.91
C ASP A 61 4.16 -9.60 -7.62
N ALA A 62 5.19 -9.94 -6.83
CA ALA A 62 5.49 -9.26 -5.58
C ALA A 62 5.82 -7.78 -5.81
N VAL A 63 5.36 -6.94 -4.88
CA VAL A 63 5.54 -5.48 -5.01
C VAL A 63 7.02 -5.08 -5.02
N HIS A 64 7.88 -5.74 -4.24
CA HIS A 64 9.29 -5.43 -4.21
C HIS A 64 10.07 -5.94 -5.43
N LYS A 65 9.50 -6.86 -6.20
CA LYS A 65 10.11 -7.33 -7.46
C LYS A 65 9.69 -6.49 -8.66
N ASN A 66 8.59 -5.77 -8.55
CA ASN A 66 7.99 -5.04 -9.66
C ASN A 66 7.67 -3.60 -9.27
N PRO A 67 8.69 -2.81 -8.88
CA PRO A 67 8.44 -1.43 -8.42
C PRO A 67 7.80 -0.59 -9.52
N ASN A 68 6.75 0.14 -9.14
CA ASN A 68 5.96 1.01 -10.03
C ASN A 68 5.27 0.25 -11.18
N TYR A 69 4.99 -1.03 -10.99
CA TYR A 69 4.35 -1.87 -11.98
C TYR A 69 3.37 -2.84 -11.29
N GLY A 70 2.32 -3.24 -11.99
CA GLY A 70 1.37 -4.24 -11.49
C GLY A 70 0.80 -3.89 -10.12
N ASN A 71 0.93 -4.81 -9.16
CA ASN A 71 0.38 -4.63 -7.81
C ASN A 71 0.98 -3.43 -7.09
N ASP A 72 2.27 -3.15 -7.28
CA ASP A 72 2.90 -2.01 -6.63
C ASP A 72 2.30 -0.70 -7.14
N TYR A 73 2.12 -0.58 -8.45
CA TYR A 73 1.52 0.61 -9.04
C TYR A 73 0.05 0.76 -8.61
N TYR A 74 -0.68 -0.34 -8.59
CA TYR A 74 -2.06 -0.35 -8.12
C TYR A 74 -2.18 0.15 -6.68
N LEU A 75 -1.31 -0.33 -5.79
CA LEU A 75 -1.30 0.14 -4.41
C LEU A 75 -0.96 1.62 -4.32
N LYS A 76 -0.07 2.12 -5.17
CA LYS A 76 0.29 3.54 -5.18
C LYS A 76 -0.88 4.41 -5.61
N GLN A 77 -1.69 3.94 -6.55
CA GLN A 77 -2.93 4.63 -6.92
C GLN A 77 -3.94 4.63 -5.78
N ILE A 78 -4.12 3.47 -5.13
CA ILE A 78 -5.01 3.36 -3.96
C ILE A 78 -4.52 4.27 -2.83
N GLY A 79 -3.22 4.29 -2.59
CA GLY A 79 -2.62 5.14 -1.55
C GLY A 79 -2.85 6.62 -1.82
N GLN A 80 -2.66 7.05 -3.06
CA GLN A 80 -2.89 8.45 -3.43
C GLN A 80 -4.36 8.83 -3.29
N GLN A 81 -5.27 7.96 -3.71
CA GLN A 81 -6.71 8.20 -3.56
C GLN A 81 -7.10 8.31 -2.08
N ALA A 82 -6.62 7.39 -1.26
CA ALA A 82 -6.90 7.41 0.19
C ALA A 82 -6.35 8.69 0.84
N PHE A 83 -5.15 9.11 0.45
CA PHE A 83 -4.55 10.34 0.94
C PHE A 83 -5.43 11.56 0.58
N THR A 84 -5.84 11.66 -0.67
CA THR A 84 -6.64 12.78 -1.15
C THR A 84 -7.98 12.86 -0.43
N GLU A 85 -8.61 11.73 -0.19
CA GLU A 85 -9.88 11.68 0.53
C GLU A 85 -9.72 12.02 2.01
N ARG A 86 -8.65 11.54 2.64
CA ARG A 86 -8.43 11.74 4.09
C ARG A 86 -7.88 13.11 4.42
N TYR A 87 -7.09 13.69 3.52
CA TYR A 87 -6.41 14.98 3.71
C TYR A 87 -6.71 15.91 2.53
N PRO A 88 -7.97 16.36 2.39
CA PRO A 88 -8.39 17.13 1.20
C PRO A 88 -7.69 18.48 1.05
N ASP A 89 -7.12 19.02 2.14
CA ASP A 89 -6.42 20.30 2.11
C ASP A 89 -4.93 20.17 1.77
N LEU A 90 -4.43 18.94 1.61
CA LEU A 90 -3.02 18.70 1.29
C LEU A 90 -2.84 18.29 -0.16
N ASP A 91 -1.71 18.69 -0.74
CA ASP A 91 -1.37 18.38 -2.13
C ASP A 91 -0.44 17.17 -2.17
N PHE A 92 -0.98 16.02 -2.59
CA PHE A 92 -0.22 14.78 -2.67
C PHE A 92 1.04 14.94 -3.53
N ARG A 93 0.90 15.53 -4.72
CA ARG A 93 2.01 15.67 -5.66
C ARG A 93 3.13 16.53 -5.07
N ALA A 94 2.78 17.60 -4.37
CA ALA A 94 3.77 18.47 -3.74
C ALA A 94 4.52 17.74 -2.61
N ILE A 95 3.80 16.92 -1.84
CA ILE A 95 4.38 16.21 -0.70
C ILE A 95 5.20 15.01 -1.13
N PHE A 96 4.66 14.17 -2.02
CA PHE A 96 5.30 12.93 -2.46
C PHE A 96 6.14 13.08 -3.73
N GLY A 97 6.07 14.24 -4.38
CA GLY A 97 6.92 14.57 -5.53
C GLY A 97 6.40 14.11 -6.89
N LYS A 98 5.31 13.33 -6.92
CA LYS A 98 4.83 12.71 -8.15
C LYS A 98 3.37 12.29 -7.98
N SER A 99 2.62 12.25 -9.08
CA SER A 99 1.27 11.68 -9.11
C SER A 99 1.29 10.31 -9.77
N PHE A 100 0.45 9.40 -9.25
CA PHE A 100 0.25 8.05 -9.79
C PHE A 100 -1.14 7.90 -10.43
N ILE A 101 -1.89 8.98 -10.47
CA ILE A 101 -3.23 9.00 -11.04
C ILE A 101 -3.30 9.96 -12.21
#